data_d062e1a7afaa9a2f19b7beef2be8f53e
#
_entry.id   d062e1a7afaa9a2f19b7beef2be8f53e
#
_cell.length_a   1.000
_cell.length_b   1.000
_cell.length_c   1.000
_cell.angle_alpha   90.00
_cell.angle_beta   90.00
_cell.angle_gamma   90.00
#
_symmetry.space_group_name_H-M   'P 1'
#
loop_
_entity.id
_entity.type
_entity.pdbx_description
1 polymer ?
#
loop_
_entity_poly.entity_id
_entity_poly.type
_entity_poly.pdbx_seq_one_letter_code
_entity_poly.pdbx_strand_id
1 'polypeptide(L)'
;MARLSGEELSTLQDAFTRLLADKCTEEQVRSWMEDRKGYDPTLWKAMSEMGLTSLLVEERHGGAGAGIIAVERVMEQAGSALLGAPLLASAVMSVAALQASGDEDAQSRLLPQLASGSLVATLLITSPEGDWTGKTLGISAERRGDDWVLSGASGFVLHGRGADCWIAVANTDSGPALFEIEPSSHGATCLALPSFD
;
A
#
# COMPACT_ATOMS: atom_id res chain seq x y z
N MET A 1 -13.93 -3.67 17.38
CA MET A 1 -13.66 -2.64 16.35
C MET A 1 -14.33 -1.36 16.80
N ALA A 2 -13.56 -0.40 17.27
CA ALA A 2 -14.06 0.94 17.56
C ALA A 2 -14.29 1.63 16.19
N ARG A 3 -15.55 1.80 15.81
CA ARG A 3 -15.89 2.63 14.64
C ARG A 3 -15.79 4.09 15.06
N LEU A 4 -15.07 4.89 14.29
CA LEU A 4 -15.11 6.34 14.47
C LEU A 4 -16.56 6.82 14.35
N SER A 5 -16.96 7.72 15.24
CA SER A 5 -18.26 8.41 15.16
C SER A 5 -18.32 9.29 13.91
N GLY A 6 -19.51 9.70 13.51
CA GLY A 6 -19.67 10.62 12.38
C GLY A 6 -18.95 11.96 12.57
N GLU A 7 -18.87 12.45 13.81
CA GLU A 7 -18.18 13.69 14.15
C GLU A 7 -16.65 13.53 14.06
N GLU A 8 -16.10 12.42 14.54
CA GLU A 8 -14.66 12.11 14.42
C GLU A 8 -14.24 11.94 12.96
N LEU A 9 -15.06 11.25 12.15
CA LEU A 9 -14.84 11.12 10.70
C LEU A 9 -14.86 12.49 9.99
N SER A 10 -15.81 13.35 10.32
CA SER A 10 -15.90 14.71 9.76
C SER A 10 -14.66 15.53 10.14
N THR A 11 -14.25 15.48 11.40
CA THR A 11 -13.06 16.17 11.90
C THR A 11 -11.79 15.70 11.17
N LEU A 12 -11.65 14.38 10.96
CA LEU A 12 -10.53 13.80 10.23
C LEU A 12 -10.52 14.27 8.76
N GLN A 13 -11.70 14.24 8.09
CA GLN A 13 -11.84 14.72 6.71
C GLN A 13 -11.45 16.18 6.57
N ASP A 14 -11.94 17.04 7.46
CA ASP A 14 -11.67 18.48 7.43
C ASP A 14 -10.17 18.77 7.65
N ALA A 15 -9.52 18.03 8.57
CA ALA A 15 -8.09 18.17 8.81
C ALA A 15 -7.28 17.71 7.60
N PHE A 16 -7.66 16.57 7.01
CA PHE A 16 -6.98 16.04 5.83
C PHE A 16 -7.18 16.94 4.60
N THR A 17 -8.39 17.46 4.38
CA THR A 17 -8.68 18.43 3.31
C THR A 17 -7.79 19.66 3.41
N ARG A 18 -7.59 20.19 4.62
CA ARG A 18 -6.68 21.34 4.84
C ARG A 18 -5.22 20.99 4.53
N LEU A 19 -4.77 19.81 4.95
CA LEU A 19 -3.41 19.33 4.62
C LEU A 19 -3.21 19.22 3.11
N LEU A 20 -4.19 18.64 2.40
CA LEU A 20 -4.14 18.49 0.95
C LEU A 20 -4.14 19.84 0.24
N ALA A 21 -4.98 20.79 0.66
CA ALA A 21 -5.02 22.13 0.08
C ALA A 21 -3.68 22.88 0.21
N ASP A 22 -2.94 22.62 1.31
CA ASP A 22 -1.62 23.23 1.53
C ASP A 22 -0.49 22.51 0.78
N LYS A 23 -0.56 21.17 0.64
CA LYS A 23 0.57 20.33 0.18
C LYS A 23 0.39 19.72 -1.21
N CYS A 24 -0.84 19.65 -1.75
CA CYS A 24 -1.10 19.06 -3.06
C CYS A 24 -1.49 20.09 -4.10
N THR A 25 -0.65 21.13 -4.28
CA THR A 25 -0.81 22.08 -5.39
C THR A 25 -0.51 21.37 -6.73
N GLU A 26 -1.05 21.90 -7.82
CA GLU A 26 -0.79 21.33 -9.16
C GLU A 26 0.72 21.22 -9.46
N GLU A 27 1.51 22.22 -9.06
CA GLU A 27 2.96 22.22 -9.24
C GLU A 27 3.63 21.07 -8.46
N GLN A 28 3.21 20.85 -7.22
CA GLN A 28 3.72 19.76 -6.39
C GLN A 28 3.34 18.40 -6.93
N VAL A 29 2.08 18.19 -7.33
CA VAL A 29 1.63 16.94 -7.96
C VAL A 29 2.45 16.64 -9.20
N ARG A 30 2.66 17.61 -10.09
CA ARG A 30 3.50 17.46 -11.28
C ARG A 30 4.95 17.10 -10.94
N SER A 31 5.53 17.70 -9.88
CA SER A 31 6.90 17.40 -9.46
C SER A 31 7.04 15.95 -8.96
N TRP A 32 6.03 15.42 -8.31
CA TRP A 32 6.04 14.01 -7.85
C TRP A 32 5.96 13.00 -8.99
N MET A 33 5.29 13.35 -10.09
CA MET A 33 5.25 12.49 -11.29
C MET A 33 6.65 12.30 -11.91
N GLU A 34 7.53 13.27 -11.73
CA GLU A 34 8.92 13.20 -12.22
C GLU A 34 9.89 12.57 -11.19
N ASP A 35 9.50 12.51 -9.92
CA ASP A 35 10.33 11.96 -8.85
C ASP A 35 10.38 10.43 -8.90
N ARG A 36 11.54 9.87 -8.54
CA ARG A 36 11.74 8.42 -8.53
C ARG A 36 10.83 7.71 -7.53
N LYS A 37 10.55 8.31 -6.37
CA LYS A 37 9.66 7.75 -5.35
C LYS A 37 8.19 7.94 -5.72
N GLY A 38 7.88 8.99 -6.50
CA GLY A 38 6.52 9.33 -6.89
C GLY A 38 5.65 9.91 -5.77
N TYR A 39 6.26 10.35 -4.66
CA TYR A 39 5.57 11.01 -3.55
C TYR A 39 6.53 11.80 -2.65
N ASP A 40 5.97 12.76 -1.89
CA ASP A 40 6.71 13.53 -0.88
C ASP A 40 6.74 12.77 0.47
N PRO A 41 7.94 12.37 0.96
CA PRO A 41 8.07 11.72 2.27
C PRO A 41 7.60 12.59 3.45
N THR A 42 7.68 13.92 3.31
CA THR A 42 7.21 14.86 4.36
C THR A 42 5.70 14.84 4.46
N LEU A 43 5.00 14.84 3.32
CA LEU A 43 3.57 14.70 3.26
C LEU A 43 3.13 13.33 3.79
N TRP A 44 3.82 12.25 3.39
CA TRP A 44 3.54 10.90 3.90
C TRP A 44 3.65 10.83 5.43
N LYS A 45 4.70 11.44 5.99
CA LYS A 45 4.88 11.52 7.44
C LYS A 45 3.74 12.29 8.12
N ALA A 46 3.35 13.44 7.59
CA ALA A 46 2.22 14.22 8.13
C ALA A 46 0.91 13.42 8.09
N MET A 47 0.64 12.68 7.01
CA MET A 47 -0.50 11.78 6.89
C MET A 47 -0.47 10.66 7.93
N SER A 48 0.70 10.08 8.19
CA SER A 48 0.89 9.04 9.20
C SER A 48 0.67 9.58 10.61
N GLU A 49 1.17 10.78 10.91
CA GLU A 49 0.96 11.46 12.20
C GLU A 49 -0.52 11.80 12.44
N MET A 50 -1.31 12.00 11.38
CA MET A 50 -2.76 12.14 11.44
C MET A 50 -3.50 10.79 11.58
N GLY A 51 -2.80 9.67 11.55
CA GLY A 51 -3.36 8.33 11.67
C GLY A 51 -3.97 7.76 10.38
N LEU A 52 -3.78 8.41 9.22
CA LEU A 52 -4.41 7.97 7.96
C LEU A 52 -3.88 6.62 7.48
N THR A 53 -2.64 6.28 7.80
CA THR A 53 -2.01 4.98 7.48
C THR A 53 -2.49 3.84 8.37
N SER A 54 -3.08 4.16 9.52
CA SER A 54 -3.49 3.20 10.54
C SER A 54 -4.96 2.78 10.48
N LEU A 55 -5.77 3.41 9.63
CA LEU A 55 -7.24 3.30 9.63
C LEU A 55 -7.76 1.87 9.48
N LEU A 56 -7.14 1.03 8.63
CA LEU A 56 -7.52 -0.37 8.42
C LEU A 56 -6.83 -1.34 9.35
N VAL A 57 -5.69 -0.97 9.91
CA VAL A 57 -4.92 -1.85 10.80
C VAL A 57 -5.69 -2.04 12.11
N GLU A 58 -5.81 -3.28 12.56
CA GLU A 58 -6.48 -3.61 13.83
C GLU A 58 -5.73 -3.01 15.02
N GLU A 59 -6.46 -2.69 16.10
CA GLU A 59 -5.91 -2.09 17.33
C GLU A 59 -4.81 -2.96 17.96
N ARG A 60 -4.94 -4.29 17.91
CA ARG A 60 -3.92 -5.23 18.41
C ARG A 60 -2.56 -5.09 17.71
N HIS A 61 -2.52 -4.50 16.52
CA HIS A 61 -1.31 -4.21 15.76
C HIS A 61 -0.97 -2.72 15.71
N GLY A 62 -1.51 -1.93 16.64
CA GLY A 62 -1.23 -0.49 16.74
C GLY A 62 -2.01 0.38 15.75
N GLY A 63 -3.03 -0.16 15.09
CA GLY A 63 -3.90 0.57 14.20
C GLY A 63 -5.08 1.25 14.89
N ALA A 64 -5.84 2.02 14.13
CA ALA A 64 -7.08 2.66 14.58
C ALA A 64 -8.31 1.74 14.49
N GLY A 65 -8.26 0.67 13.70
CA GLY A 65 -9.38 -0.25 13.50
C GLY A 65 -10.66 0.42 12.99
N ALA A 66 -10.54 1.61 12.37
CA ALA A 66 -11.68 2.45 11.98
C ALA A 66 -12.52 1.85 10.83
N GLY A 67 -11.94 0.95 10.07
CA GLY A 67 -12.63 0.19 9.03
C GLY A 67 -12.76 0.91 7.70
N ILE A 68 -13.40 0.22 6.75
CA ILE A 68 -13.41 0.65 5.33
C ILE A 68 -14.17 1.97 5.09
N ILE A 69 -15.17 2.31 5.91
CA ILE A 69 -15.93 3.57 5.76
C ILE A 69 -15.02 4.78 6.03
N ALA A 70 -14.12 4.68 7.02
CA ALA A 70 -13.15 5.74 7.28
C ALA A 70 -12.16 5.89 6.13
N VAL A 71 -11.70 4.77 5.58
CA VAL A 71 -10.84 4.74 4.39
C VAL A 71 -11.54 5.37 3.18
N GLU A 72 -12.79 5.02 2.90
CA GLU A 72 -13.58 5.59 1.80
C GLU A 72 -13.59 7.12 1.87
N ARG A 73 -13.87 7.69 3.04
CA ARG A 73 -13.89 9.13 3.26
C ARG A 73 -12.55 9.81 2.99
N VAL A 74 -11.48 9.17 3.42
CA VAL A 74 -10.11 9.66 3.19
C VAL A 74 -9.74 9.53 1.71
N MET A 75 -10.07 8.42 1.06
CA MET A 75 -9.76 8.20 -0.36
C MET A 75 -10.53 9.15 -1.29
N GLU A 76 -11.75 9.55 -0.93
CA GLU A 76 -12.51 10.58 -1.65
C GLU A 76 -11.76 11.92 -1.67
N GLN A 77 -11.24 12.35 -0.52
CA GLN A 77 -10.43 13.57 -0.42
C GLN A 77 -9.10 13.44 -1.16
N ALA A 78 -8.43 12.30 -1.01
CA ALA A 78 -7.17 12.01 -1.71
C ALA A 78 -7.34 12.09 -3.24
N GLY A 79 -8.41 11.49 -3.77
CA GLY A 79 -8.74 11.53 -5.20
C GLY A 79 -9.05 12.93 -5.70
N SER A 80 -9.82 13.73 -4.94
CA SER A 80 -10.17 15.09 -5.32
C SER A 80 -8.95 16.03 -5.41
N ALA A 81 -7.90 15.73 -4.66
CA ALA A 81 -6.64 16.48 -4.64
C ALA A 81 -5.56 15.87 -5.56
N LEU A 82 -5.84 14.79 -6.29
CA LEU A 82 -4.87 14.04 -7.09
C LEU A 82 -3.63 13.65 -6.27
N LEU A 83 -3.85 13.15 -5.06
CA LEU A 83 -2.78 12.81 -4.13
C LEU A 83 -1.84 11.74 -4.68
N GLY A 84 -0.61 12.10 -4.98
CA GLY A 84 0.45 11.21 -5.41
C GLY A 84 1.20 10.55 -4.24
N ALA A 85 0.48 9.93 -3.26
CA ALA A 85 1.11 9.23 -2.15
C ALA A 85 0.64 7.76 -2.07
N PRO A 86 1.44 6.85 -1.49
CA PRO A 86 1.17 5.40 -1.49
C PRO A 86 0.04 4.96 -0.54
N LEU A 87 -0.98 5.82 -0.33
CA LEU A 87 -2.05 5.56 0.62
C LEU A 87 -2.85 4.32 0.23
N LEU A 88 -3.28 4.21 -1.03
CA LEU A 88 -4.01 3.04 -1.53
C LEU A 88 -3.13 1.79 -1.51
N ALA A 89 -1.90 1.88 -2.01
CA ALA A 89 -1.01 0.73 -2.13
C ALA A 89 -0.60 0.18 -0.76
N SER A 90 -0.18 1.06 0.14
CA SER A 90 0.41 0.68 1.43
C SER A 90 -0.63 0.53 2.54
N ALA A 91 -1.42 1.59 2.80
CA ALA A 91 -2.34 1.60 3.94
C ALA A 91 -3.67 0.86 3.69
N VAL A 92 -3.98 0.53 2.42
CA VAL A 92 -5.22 -0.19 2.08
C VAL A 92 -4.90 -1.58 1.54
N MET A 93 -4.29 -1.69 0.36
CA MET A 93 -4.11 -2.97 -0.33
C MET A 93 -3.16 -3.90 0.43
N SER A 94 -1.99 -3.40 0.84
CA SER A 94 -0.99 -4.20 1.56
C SER A 94 -1.50 -4.61 2.94
N VAL A 95 -2.16 -3.72 3.67
CA VAL A 95 -2.77 -4.03 4.97
C VAL A 95 -3.87 -5.08 4.82
N ALA A 96 -4.77 -4.92 3.85
CA ALA A 96 -5.85 -5.88 3.61
C ALA A 96 -5.31 -7.28 3.25
N ALA A 97 -4.30 -7.34 2.40
CA ALA A 97 -3.66 -8.60 2.01
C ALA A 97 -3.03 -9.31 3.21
N LEU A 98 -2.27 -8.58 4.05
CA LEU A 98 -1.66 -9.13 5.26
C LEU A 98 -2.70 -9.60 6.28
N GLN A 99 -3.75 -8.84 6.52
CA GLN A 99 -4.82 -9.25 7.44
C GLN A 99 -5.58 -10.49 6.92
N ALA A 100 -5.72 -10.64 5.59
CA ALA A 100 -6.35 -11.79 4.97
C ALA A 100 -5.44 -13.04 4.93
N SER A 101 -4.13 -12.91 5.10
CA SER A 101 -3.18 -14.02 5.00
C SER A 101 -3.35 -15.08 6.10
N GLY A 102 -3.81 -14.68 7.27
CA GLY A 102 -3.85 -15.53 8.46
C GLY A 102 -2.47 -15.82 9.08
N ASP A 103 -1.40 -15.21 8.57
CA ASP A 103 -0.04 -15.33 9.10
C ASP A 103 0.17 -14.31 10.24
N GLU A 104 -0.03 -14.74 11.48
CA GLU A 104 0.09 -13.90 12.67
C GLU A 104 1.51 -13.35 12.89
N ASP A 105 2.54 -14.09 12.48
CA ASP A 105 3.94 -13.63 12.61
C ASP A 105 4.22 -12.48 11.64
N ALA A 106 3.82 -12.63 10.36
CA ALA A 106 3.93 -11.56 9.37
C ALA A 106 3.09 -10.34 9.75
N GLN A 107 1.85 -10.54 10.22
CA GLN A 107 0.97 -9.48 10.69
C GLN A 107 1.60 -8.71 11.86
N SER A 108 2.09 -9.41 12.88
CA SER A 108 2.69 -8.80 14.08
C SER A 108 3.96 -8.01 13.75
N ARG A 109 4.68 -8.39 12.71
CA ARG A 109 5.91 -7.72 12.28
C ARG A 109 5.64 -6.53 11.35
N LEU A 110 4.74 -6.66 10.38
CA LEU A 110 4.56 -5.67 9.31
C LEU A 110 3.44 -4.66 9.60
N LEU A 111 2.31 -5.08 10.17
CA LEU A 111 1.17 -4.19 10.36
C LEU A 111 1.48 -2.97 11.27
N PRO A 112 2.25 -3.09 12.36
CA PRO A 112 2.61 -1.91 13.15
C PRO A 112 3.47 -0.89 12.37
N GLN A 113 4.33 -1.36 11.50
CA GLN A 113 5.19 -0.51 10.66
C GLN A 113 4.37 0.19 9.56
N LEU A 114 3.41 -0.52 8.96
CA LEU A 114 2.46 0.07 8.00
C LEU A 114 1.55 1.10 8.68
N ALA A 115 1.04 0.79 9.88
CA ALA A 115 0.19 1.70 10.66
C ALA A 115 0.91 3.00 11.02
N SER A 116 2.18 2.93 11.41
CA SER A 116 2.99 4.10 11.72
C SER A 116 3.52 4.83 10.47
N GLY A 117 3.34 4.24 9.28
CA GLY A 117 3.91 4.77 8.03
C GLY A 117 5.43 4.68 7.92
N SER A 118 6.11 3.99 8.85
CA SER A 118 7.56 3.78 8.81
C SER A 118 8.00 2.78 7.74
N LEU A 119 7.07 1.94 7.27
CA LEU A 119 7.22 1.04 6.13
C LEU A 119 6.19 1.40 5.07
N VAL A 120 6.63 1.55 3.83
CA VAL A 120 5.76 1.68 2.66
C VAL A 120 5.78 0.35 1.91
N ALA A 121 4.64 -0.32 1.82
CA ALA A 121 4.52 -1.55 1.05
C ALA A 121 3.62 -1.37 -0.17
N THR A 122 3.75 -2.28 -1.13
CA THR A 122 2.83 -2.38 -2.26
C THR A 122 2.49 -3.83 -2.57
N LEU A 123 1.29 -4.05 -3.13
CA LEU A 123 0.79 -5.37 -3.48
C LEU A 123 1.03 -5.68 -4.96
N LEU A 124 1.71 -6.79 -5.24
CA LEU A 124 1.93 -7.35 -6.56
C LEU A 124 0.88 -8.43 -6.81
N ILE A 125 -0.24 -8.07 -7.43
CA ILE A 125 -1.36 -8.99 -7.74
C ILE A 125 -1.77 -8.94 -9.21
N THR A 126 -1.49 -7.81 -9.88
CA THR A 126 -1.89 -7.60 -11.27
C THR A 126 -1.00 -8.41 -12.21
N SER A 127 -1.58 -9.14 -13.14
CA SER A 127 -0.79 -9.82 -14.17
C SER A 127 -0.10 -8.82 -15.11
N PRO A 128 0.94 -9.24 -15.86
CA PRO A 128 1.56 -8.37 -16.85
C PRO A 128 0.59 -7.81 -17.89
N GLU A 129 -0.50 -8.54 -18.19
CA GLU A 129 -1.56 -8.17 -19.13
C GLU A 129 -2.62 -7.25 -18.52
N GLY A 130 -2.53 -6.95 -17.23
CA GLY A 130 -3.43 -6.03 -16.55
C GLY A 130 -4.64 -6.69 -15.86
N ASP A 131 -4.68 -8.02 -15.71
CA ASP A 131 -5.70 -8.67 -14.87
C ASP A 131 -5.39 -8.43 -13.39
N TRP A 132 -6.23 -7.64 -12.74
CA TRP A 132 -6.15 -7.30 -11.31
C TRP A 132 -7.12 -8.10 -10.45
N THR A 133 -7.87 -9.03 -11.05
CA THR A 133 -8.87 -9.85 -10.31
C THR A 133 -8.24 -10.99 -9.52
N GLY A 134 -6.95 -11.24 -9.69
CA GLY A 134 -6.23 -12.35 -9.07
C GLY A 134 -6.53 -13.73 -9.68
N LYS A 135 -7.32 -13.77 -10.76
CA LYS A 135 -7.57 -15.03 -11.49
C LYS A 135 -6.36 -15.51 -12.27
N THR A 136 -5.60 -14.55 -12.79
CA THR A 136 -4.34 -14.80 -13.50
C THR A 136 -3.22 -14.10 -12.75
N LEU A 137 -2.39 -14.86 -12.06
CA LEU A 137 -1.21 -14.33 -11.39
C LEU A 137 0.01 -14.46 -12.30
N GLY A 138 0.76 -13.37 -12.44
CA GLY A 138 1.96 -13.34 -13.27
C GLY A 138 3.23 -13.85 -12.56
N ILE A 139 3.14 -14.22 -11.27
CA ILE A 139 4.25 -14.69 -10.45
C ILE A 139 3.96 -16.11 -10.00
N SER A 140 4.98 -16.99 -10.09
CA SER A 140 5.01 -18.32 -9.50
C SER A 140 6.07 -18.41 -8.42
N ALA A 141 5.88 -19.29 -7.45
CA ALA A 141 6.83 -19.58 -6.38
C ALA A 141 7.04 -21.08 -6.25
N GLU A 142 8.32 -21.49 -6.32
CA GLU A 142 8.75 -22.87 -6.17
C GLU A 142 9.56 -23.03 -4.89
N ARG A 143 9.29 -24.07 -4.11
CA ARG A 143 10.06 -24.38 -2.92
C ARG A 143 11.37 -25.08 -3.30
N ARG A 144 12.50 -24.55 -2.82
CA ARG A 144 13.84 -25.16 -2.99
C ARG A 144 14.51 -25.33 -1.63
N GLY A 145 14.35 -26.51 -1.06
CA GLY A 145 14.77 -26.77 0.31
C GLY A 145 13.91 -26.01 1.31
N ASP A 146 14.55 -25.14 2.10
CA ASP A 146 13.86 -24.28 3.07
C ASP A 146 13.48 -22.90 2.48
N ASP A 147 13.96 -22.57 1.29
CA ASP A 147 13.74 -21.30 0.61
C ASP A 147 12.64 -21.38 -0.45
N TRP A 148 12.16 -20.21 -0.86
CA TRP A 148 11.25 -20.04 -1.99
C TRP A 148 11.95 -19.26 -3.10
N VAL A 149 11.79 -19.71 -4.33
CA VAL A 149 12.24 -19.01 -5.53
C VAL A 149 11.03 -18.51 -6.29
N LEU A 150 10.93 -17.18 -6.41
CA LEU A 150 9.86 -16.52 -7.16
C LEU A 150 10.34 -16.23 -8.58
N SER A 151 9.45 -16.43 -9.54
CA SER A 151 9.72 -16.16 -10.97
C SER A 151 8.47 -15.57 -11.63
N GLY A 152 8.66 -14.59 -12.50
CA GLY A 152 7.57 -13.97 -13.22
C GLY A 152 7.59 -12.45 -13.12
N ALA A 153 6.43 -11.83 -13.38
CA ALA A 153 6.28 -10.39 -13.33
C ALA A 153 4.87 -9.99 -12.87
N SER A 154 4.75 -8.82 -12.27
CA SER A 154 3.46 -8.14 -12.01
C SER A 154 3.46 -6.82 -12.77
N GLY A 155 2.34 -6.51 -13.44
CA GLY A 155 2.15 -5.26 -14.16
C GLY A 155 1.40 -4.22 -13.33
N PHE A 156 1.51 -2.95 -13.70
CA PHE A 156 0.73 -1.84 -13.14
C PHE A 156 0.77 -1.76 -11.60
N VAL A 157 1.95 -1.99 -11.03
CA VAL A 157 2.15 -1.98 -9.57
C VAL A 157 2.17 -0.55 -9.06
N LEU A 158 1.20 -0.20 -8.22
CA LEU A 158 1.10 1.14 -7.62
C LEU A 158 2.29 1.41 -6.72
N HIS A 159 2.98 2.53 -6.93
CA HIS A 159 4.15 2.94 -6.14
C HIS A 159 5.27 1.89 -6.01
N GLY A 160 5.39 0.95 -6.96
CA GLY A 160 6.37 -0.15 -6.89
C GLY A 160 7.82 0.31 -6.73
N ARG A 161 8.19 1.47 -7.30
CA ARG A 161 9.54 2.05 -7.19
C ARG A 161 9.81 2.76 -5.87
N GLY A 162 8.75 3.25 -5.21
CA GLY A 162 8.83 4.00 -3.96
C GLY A 162 8.59 3.16 -2.72
N ALA A 163 8.21 1.89 -2.87
CA ALA A 163 7.94 0.99 -1.77
C ALA A 163 9.22 0.40 -1.17
N ASP A 164 9.22 0.25 0.14
CA ASP A 164 10.30 -0.39 0.91
C ASP A 164 10.14 -1.92 0.93
N CYS A 165 8.90 -2.40 0.70
CA CYS A 165 8.54 -3.82 0.70
C CYS A 165 7.53 -4.11 -0.40
N TRP A 166 7.71 -5.22 -1.13
CA TRP A 166 6.73 -5.75 -2.06
C TRP A 166 6.06 -6.98 -1.46
N ILE A 167 4.74 -6.99 -1.44
CA ILE A 167 3.94 -8.16 -1.05
C ILE A 167 3.42 -8.79 -2.34
N ALA A 168 3.97 -9.94 -2.73
CA ALA A 168 3.60 -10.61 -3.95
C ALA A 168 2.58 -11.72 -3.70
N VAL A 169 1.53 -11.76 -4.53
CA VAL A 169 0.65 -12.92 -4.64
C VAL A 169 1.22 -13.83 -5.72
N ALA A 170 1.70 -15.00 -5.35
CA ALA A 170 2.31 -15.95 -6.30
C ALA A 170 1.61 -17.32 -6.26
N ASN A 171 1.55 -17.98 -7.41
CA ASN A 171 1.08 -19.34 -7.53
C ASN A 171 2.10 -20.32 -6.94
N THR A 172 1.64 -21.23 -6.09
CA THR A 172 2.40 -22.39 -5.63
C THR A 172 1.67 -23.67 -6.02
N ASP A 173 2.30 -24.83 -5.84
CA ASP A 173 1.66 -26.13 -6.05
C ASP A 173 0.41 -26.34 -5.16
N SER A 174 0.33 -25.62 -4.03
CA SER A 174 -0.78 -25.69 -3.07
C SER A 174 -1.84 -24.58 -3.27
N GLY A 175 -1.65 -23.72 -4.27
CA GLY A 175 -2.50 -22.55 -4.54
C GLY A 175 -1.79 -21.23 -4.30
N PRO A 176 -2.50 -20.09 -4.41
CA PRO A 176 -1.93 -18.77 -4.21
C PRO A 176 -1.42 -18.58 -2.77
N ALA A 177 -0.25 -17.95 -2.64
CA ALA A 177 0.34 -17.57 -1.36
C ALA A 177 0.94 -16.17 -1.43
N LEU A 178 1.09 -15.54 -0.26
CA LEU A 178 1.74 -14.22 -0.14
C LEU A 178 3.23 -14.41 0.18
N PHE A 179 4.03 -13.58 -0.45
CA PHE A 179 5.47 -13.51 -0.26
C PHE A 179 5.92 -12.09 -0.04
N GLU A 180 6.71 -11.88 0.98
CA GLU A 180 7.42 -10.63 1.20
C GLU A 180 8.70 -10.60 0.38
N ILE A 181 8.92 -9.52 -0.35
CA ILE A 181 10.09 -9.32 -1.19
C ILE A 181 10.71 -7.97 -0.85
N GLU A 182 11.99 -7.96 -0.51
CA GLU A 182 12.75 -6.72 -0.47
C GLU A 182 13.05 -6.26 -1.90
N PRO A 183 12.78 -4.99 -2.28
CA PRO A 183 13.07 -4.49 -3.63
C PRO A 183 14.54 -4.60 -4.05
N SER A 184 15.46 -4.69 -3.08
CA SER A 184 16.90 -4.90 -3.28
C SER A 184 17.30 -6.37 -3.46
N SER A 185 16.37 -7.32 -3.34
CA SER A 185 16.65 -8.75 -3.49
C SER A 185 17.26 -9.06 -4.85
N HIS A 186 18.20 -10.02 -4.87
CA HIS A 186 18.85 -10.44 -6.11
C HIS A 186 17.83 -10.96 -7.13
N GLY A 187 17.86 -10.40 -8.33
CA GLY A 187 16.92 -10.72 -9.42
C GLY A 187 15.63 -9.93 -9.40
N ALA A 188 15.34 -9.16 -8.33
CA ALA A 188 14.20 -8.26 -8.30
C ALA A 188 14.47 -6.99 -9.11
N THR A 189 13.54 -6.62 -9.97
CA THR A 189 13.64 -5.39 -10.78
C THR A 189 12.30 -4.67 -10.84
N CYS A 190 12.31 -3.34 -10.85
CA CYS A 190 11.13 -2.52 -11.03
C CYS A 190 11.33 -1.56 -12.21
N LEU A 191 10.50 -1.68 -13.23
CA LEU A 191 10.50 -0.83 -14.41
C LEU A 191 9.42 0.24 -14.26
N ALA A 192 9.78 1.50 -14.54
CA ALA A 192 8.79 2.57 -14.61
C ALA A 192 7.94 2.38 -15.87
N LEU A 193 6.62 2.45 -15.71
CA LEU A 193 5.70 2.54 -16.83
C LEU A 193 5.42 4.03 -17.09
N PRO A 194 5.47 4.48 -18.36
CA PRO A 194 5.01 5.82 -18.68
C PRO A 194 3.49 5.88 -18.48
N SER A 195 3.06 6.64 -17.49
CA SER A 195 1.64 6.89 -17.19
C SER A 195 1.38 8.38 -17.06
N PHE A 196 0.12 8.78 -17.07
CA PHE A 196 -0.29 10.18 -16.90
C PHE A 196 -0.59 10.53 -15.43
N ASP A 197 -0.54 9.54 -14.54
CA ASP A 197 -0.84 9.63 -13.11
C ASP A 197 0.16 8.85 -12.25
#